data_8f1180c740779ed122666fa5af431e3c
#
_entry.id   8f1180c740779ed122666fa5af431e3c
#
_cell.length_a   1.000
_cell.length_b   1.000
_cell.length_c   1.000
_cell.angle_alpha   90.00
_cell.angle_beta   90.00
_cell.angle_gamma   90.00
#
_symmetry.space_group_name_H-M   'P 1'
#
loop_
_entity.id
_entity.type
_entity.pdbx_description
1 polymer ?
#
loop_
_entity_poly.entity_id
_entity_poly.type
_entity_poly.pdbx_seq_one_letter_code
_entity_poly.pdbx_strand_id
1 'polypeptide(L)'
;VGLVGHWDVVAFDEVGGMKVTDPDAIQIMKDYMANGRFSRGITQVHADASLVFIGNLNQPHEALVANAGTDLFQPLAKEFDLAVIDRFHFYLPGWEIPKNSKSILTDHYGFVTDYAAEAFRALRKQNRFDALEGQFRLGSHVEGRDANGIKRTVSGLLKLLFPHGEQTKDELRMCLELAMEGRRRVK
;
A
#
# COMPACT_ATOMS: atom_id res chain seq x y z
N VAL A 1 -21.58 -9.09 -2.33
CA VAL A 1 -20.22 -8.93 -1.80
C VAL A 1 -19.66 -7.70 -2.48
N GLY A 2 -19.35 -6.60 -1.92
CA GLY A 2 -18.89 -5.36 -2.57
C GLY A 2 -17.58 -5.53 -3.36
N LEU A 3 -17.03 -4.42 -3.85
CA LEU A 3 -15.82 -4.41 -4.70
C LEU A 3 -14.64 -5.17 -4.05
N VAL A 4 -14.42 -4.98 -2.75
CA VAL A 4 -13.32 -5.62 -2.02
C VAL A 4 -13.40 -7.15 -1.95
N GLY A 5 -14.59 -7.72 -2.11
CA GLY A 5 -14.76 -9.18 -2.13
C GLY A 5 -14.72 -9.78 -3.54
N HIS A 6 -14.53 -8.98 -4.56
CA HIS A 6 -14.56 -9.42 -5.96
C HIS A 6 -13.24 -9.14 -6.70
N TRP A 7 -12.59 -8.02 -6.39
CA TRP A 7 -11.37 -7.57 -7.07
C TRP A 7 -10.12 -7.79 -6.24
N ASP A 8 -9.00 -7.93 -6.88
CA ASP A 8 -7.68 -8.05 -6.24
C ASP A 8 -7.16 -6.70 -5.73
N VAL A 9 -7.55 -5.61 -6.40
CA VAL A 9 -7.20 -4.23 -6.03
C VAL A 9 -8.41 -3.33 -6.21
N VAL A 10 -8.67 -2.49 -5.22
CA VAL A 10 -9.68 -1.42 -5.28
C VAL A 10 -8.95 -0.10 -5.11
N ALA A 11 -8.89 0.70 -6.17
CA ALA A 11 -8.30 2.02 -6.17
C ALA A 11 -9.41 3.09 -6.05
N PHE A 12 -9.29 3.96 -5.06
CA PHE A 12 -10.09 5.15 -4.88
C PHE A 12 -9.32 6.32 -5.46
N ASP A 13 -9.77 6.82 -6.60
CA ASP A 13 -9.17 7.97 -7.26
C ASP A 13 -9.83 9.28 -6.81
N GLU A 14 -9.11 10.37 -6.91
CA GLU A 14 -9.58 11.72 -6.52
C GLU A 14 -10.15 11.78 -5.09
N VAL A 15 -9.48 11.15 -4.14
CA VAL A 15 -9.96 11.04 -2.75
C VAL A 15 -10.21 12.39 -2.07
N GLY A 16 -9.65 13.49 -2.57
CA GLY A 16 -9.91 14.85 -2.08
C GLY A 16 -11.35 15.33 -2.28
N GLY A 17 -12.07 14.76 -3.26
CA GLY A 17 -13.49 15.01 -3.51
C GLY A 17 -14.44 14.02 -2.85
N MET A 18 -13.90 12.98 -2.24
CA MET A 18 -14.67 11.90 -1.66
C MET A 18 -15.42 12.37 -0.41
N LYS A 19 -16.71 12.10 -0.36
CA LYS A 19 -17.54 12.32 0.83
C LYS A 19 -17.99 10.98 1.36
N VAL A 20 -17.59 10.65 2.56
CA VAL A 20 -18.08 9.45 3.26
C VAL A 20 -19.20 9.89 4.20
N THR A 21 -20.43 9.69 3.77
CA THR A 21 -21.62 10.10 4.54
C THR A 21 -22.07 9.10 5.58
N ASP A 22 -21.58 7.86 5.47
CA ASP A 22 -21.94 6.76 6.34
C ASP A 22 -20.78 6.46 7.32
N PRO A 23 -20.95 6.74 8.63
CA PRO A 23 -19.96 6.41 9.64
C PRO A 23 -19.64 4.92 9.73
N ASP A 24 -20.63 4.06 9.46
CA ASP A 24 -20.46 2.61 9.48
C ASP A 24 -19.51 2.15 8.36
N ALA A 25 -19.51 2.84 7.22
CA ALA A 25 -18.59 2.54 6.11
C ALA A 25 -17.12 2.72 6.53
N ILE A 26 -16.81 3.77 7.30
CA ILE A 26 -15.45 3.99 7.83
C ILE A 26 -15.07 2.89 8.82
N GLN A 27 -15.98 2.48 9.71
CA GLN A 27 -15.69 1.42 10.65
C GLN A 27 -15.48 0.08 9.94
N ILE A 28 -16.32 -0.26 8.97
CA ILE A 28 -16.16 -1.46 8.13
C ILE A 28 -14.81 -1.45 7.41
N MET A 29 -14.40 -0.29 6.87
CA MET A 29 -13.10 -0.14 6.21
C MET A 29 -11.94 -0.35 7.18
N LYS A 30 -12.01 0.21 8.41
CA LYS A 30 -11.01 0.00 9.46
C LYS A 30 -10.86 -1.47 9.83
N ASP A 31 -11.97 -2.18 9.97
CA ASP A 31 -11.98 -3.60 10.32
C ASP A 31 -11.41 -4.44 9.17
N TYR A 32 -11.78 -4.11 7.94
CA TYR A 32 -11.23 -4.74 6.75
C TYR A 32 -9.71 -4.53 6.61
N MET A 33 -9.24 -3.29 6.74
CA MET A 33 -7.80 -2.97 6.68
C MET A 33 -6.98 -3.67 7.77
N ALA A 34 -7.59 -3.90 8.94
CA ALA A 34 -6.91 -4.59 10.04
C ALA A 34 -6.85 -6.11 9.84
N ASN A 35 -7.94 -6.72 9.38
CA ASN A 35 -8.15 -8.17 9.50
C ASN A 35 -8.48 -8.89 8.17
N GLY A 36 -8.66 -8.16 7.07
CA GLY A 36 -9.15 -8.72 5.81
C GLY A 36 -10.61 -9.22 5.88
N ARG A 37 -11.36 -8.73 6.87
CA ARG A 37 -12.74 -9.16 7.14
C ARG A 37 -13.64 -7.97 7.36
N PHE A 38 -14.87 -8.12 6.95
CA PHE A 38 -15.93 -7.16 7.29
C PHE A 38 -17.27 -7.87 7.44
N SER A 39 -18.15 -7.29 8.25
CA SER A 39 -19.49 -7.81 8.48
C SER A 39 -20.49 -7.12 7.57
N ARG A 40 -21.39 -7.89 6.98
CA ARG A 40 -22.55 -7.38 6.25
C ARG A 40 -23.81 -8.04 6.82
N GLY A 41 -24.51 -7.30 7.67
CA GLY A 41 -25.58 -7.87 8.48
C GLY A 41 -25.01 -8.96 9.40
N ILE A 42 -25.57 -10.15 9.34
CA ILE A 42 -25.16 -11.31 10.16
C ILE A 42 -24.01 -12.12 9.54
N THR A 43 -23.60 -11.80 8.30
CA THR A 43 -22.59 -12.58 7.57
C THR A 43 -21.24 -11.89 7.63
N GLN A 44 -20.21 -12.64 8.06
CA GLN A 44 -18.83 -12.21 7.95
C GLN A 44 -18.26 -12.58 6.59
N VAL A 45 -17.67 -11.61 5.90
CA VAL A 45 -17.06 -11.77 4.57
C VAL A 45 -15.54 -11.63 4.73
N HIS A 46 -14.82 -12.60 4.16
CA HIS A 46 -13.38 -12.53 3.98
C HIS A 46 -13.07 -12.00 2.59
N ALA A 47 -12.09 -11.12 2.48
CA ALA A 47 -11.63 -10.60 1.22
C ALA A 47 -10.13 -10.26 1.28
N ASP A 48 -9.49 -10.28 0.12
CA ASP A 48 -8.04 -10.11 -0.01
C ASP A 48 -7.67 -8.89 -0.86
N ALA A 49 -8.63 -8.05 -1.25
CA ALA A 49 -8.36 -6.88 -2.07
C ALA A 49 -7.39 -5.92 -1.37
N SER A 50 -6.42 -5.43 -2.10
CA SER A 50 -5.60 -4.29 -1.67
C SER A 50 -6.36 -2.99 -1.89
N LEU A 51 -6.29 -2.06 -0.93
CA LEU A 51 -6.88 -0.73 -1.06
C LEU A 51 -5.79 0.27 -1.44
N VAL A 52 -6.07 1.08 -2.46
CA VAL A 52 -5.19 2.17 -2.92
C VAL A 52 -5.98 3.46 -2.91
N PHE A 53 -5.41 4.51 -2.36
CA PHE A 53 -6.01 5.85 -2.32
C PHE A 53 -5.11 6.79 -3.12
N ILE A 54 -5.69 7.47 -4.12
CA ILE A 54 -4.98 8.37 -5.01
C ILE A 54 -5.56 9.76 -4.81
N GLY A 55 -4.71 10.72 -4.49
CA GLY A 55 -5.12 12.10 -4.23
C GLY A 55 -4.14 13.10 -4.81
N ASN A 56 -4.65 14.27 -5.18
CA ASN A 56 -3.85 15.39 -5.64
C ASN A 56 -3.55 16.32 -4.46
N LEU A 57 -2.31 16.80 -4.40
CA LEU A 57 -1.92 17.82 -3.44
C LEU A 57 -2.50 19.19 -3.84
N ASN A 58 -2.94 19.97 -2.86
CA ASN A 58 -3.49 21.30 -3.08
C ASN A 58 -2.43 22.40 -3.25
N GLN A 59 -1.15 22.06 -3.04
CA GLN A 59 -0.01 22.96 -3.11
C GLN A 59 1.16 22.28 -3.84
N PRO A 60 2.11 23.05 -4.41
CA PRO A 60 3.33 22.49 -4.96
C PRO A 60 4.08 21.67 -3.90
N HIS A 61 4.62 20.54 -4.32
CA HIS A 61 5.30 19.62 -3.39
C HIS A 61 6.52 20.25 -2.71
N GLU A 62 7.20 21.18 -3.36
CA GLU A 62 8.32 21.92 -2.79
C GLU A 62 7.90 22.73 -1.55
N ALA A 63 6.73 23.38 -1.62
CA ALA A 63 6.18 24.12 -0.48
C ALA A 63 5.77 23.18 0.66
N LEU A 64 5.26 22.00 0.33
CA LEU A 64 4.87 20.99 1.31
C LEU A 64 6.08 20.40 2.04
N VAL A 65 7.14 20.04 1.30
CA VAL A 65 8.36 19.45 1.87
C VAL A 65 9.14 20.47 2.70
N ALA A 66 9.13 21.77 2.30
CA ALA A 66 9.78 22.84 3.04
C ALA A 66 9.10 23.18 4.37
N ASN A 67 7.83 22.84 4.53
CA ASN A 67 7.06 23.13 5.74
C ASN A 67 6.84 21.88 6.59
N ALA A 68 7.61 21.73 7.65
CA ALA A 68 7.54 20.58 8.57
C ALA A 68 6.17 20.37 9.25
N GLY A 69 5.28 21.34 9.18
CA GLY A 69 3.91 21.24 9.73
C GLY A 69 2.86 20.78 8.71
N THR A 70 3.27 20.39 7.50
CA THR A 70 2.33 20.03 6.45
C THR A 70 1.86 18.57 6.60
N ASP A 71 0.55 18.40 6.57
CA ASP A 71 -0.08 17.10 6.54
C ASP A 71 -0.18 16.58 5.09
N LEU A 72 0.56 15.54 4.78
CA LEU A 72 0.55 14.87 3.47
C LEU A 72 -0.77 14.15 3.18
N PHE A 73 -1.60 13.94 4.20
CA PHE A 73 -2.91 13.32 4.09
C PHE A 73 -4.05 14.33 3.95
N GLN A 74 -3.74 15.61 3.88
CA GLN A 74 -4.73 16.68 3.65
C GLN A 74 -5.71 16.40 2.49
N PRO A 75 -5.31 15.74 1.38
CA PRO A 75 -6.24 15.40 0.31
C PRO A 75 -7.29 14.36 0.68
N LEU A 76 -7.11 13.60 1.75
CA LEU A 76 -8.09 12.60 2.18
C LEU A 76 -9.35 13.27 2.74
N ALA A 77 -10.45 12.56 2.66
CA ALA A 77 -11.70 12.96 3.31
C ALA A 77 -11.49 13.18 4.81
N LYS A 78 -12.14 14.21 5.37
CA LYS A 78 -12.02 14.55 6.81
C LYS A 78 -12.44 13.43 7.75
N GLU A 79 -13.25 12.52 7.25
CA GLU A 79 -13.73 11.33 7.96
C GLU A 79 -12.63 10.28 8.13
N PHE A 80 -11.52 10.40 7.39
CA PHE A 80 -10.36 9.54 7.55
C PHE A 80 -9.50 10.04 8.71
N ASP A 81 -9.87 9.58 9.89
CA ASP A 81 -9.14 9.89 11.12
C ASP A 81 -7.77 9.24 11.18
N LEU A 82 -7.00 9.60 12.21
CA LEU A 82 -5.67 9.02 12.45
C LEU A 82 -5.71 7.49 12.53
N ALA A 83 -6.83 6.90 12.97
CA ALA A 83 -6.95 5.45 13.06
C ALA A 83 -7.05 4.78 11.68
N VAL A 84 -7.61 5.44 10.67
CA VAL A 84 -7.58 4.98 9.27
C VAL A 84 -6.17 5.14 8.71
N ILE A 85 -5.58 6.33 8.86
CA ILE A 85 -4.24 6.64 8.35
C ILE A 85 -3.21 5.67 8.91
N ASP A 86 -3.27 5.38 10.21
CA ASP A 86 -2.35 4.42 10.87
C ASP A 86 -2.43 2.99 10.31
N ARG A 87 -3.45 2.67 9.52
CA ARG A 87 -3.59 1.38 8.81
C ARG A 87 -2.99 1.36 7.41
N PHE A 88 -2.58 2.50 6.86
CA PHE A 88 -1.86 2.51 5.59
C PHE A 88 -0.48 1.88 5.76
N HIS A 89 -0.13 0.96 4.90
CA HIS A 89 1.16 0.28 4.96
C HIS A 89 2.28 1.12 4.34
N PHE A 90 1.95 1.94 3.34
CA PHE A 90 2.93 2.65 2.53
C PHE A 90 2.34 3.96 2.01
N TYR A 91 3.13 5.02 2.03
CA TYR A 91 2.85 6.28 1.34
C TYR A 91 3.85 6.45 0.19
N LEU A 92 3.33 6.60 -1.02
CA LEU A 92 4.14 6.84 -2.22
C LEU A 92 3.94 8.28 -2.71
N PRO A 93 4.96 9.15 -2.58
CA PRO A 93 4.89 10.50 -3.10
C PRO A 93 4.84 10.49 -4.63
N GLY A 94 3.76 11.03 -5.19
CA GLY A 94 3.59 11.07 -6.65
C GLY A 94 4.66 11.89 -7.38
N TRP A 95 5.28 12.86 -6.72
CA TRP A 95 6.35 13.68 -7.30
C TRP A 95 7.70 12.94 -7.41
N GLU A 96 7.88 11.82 -6.71
CA GLU A 96 9.04 10.95 -6.86
C GLU A 96 8.91 9.98 -8.04
N ILE A 97 7.70 9.87 -8.62
CA ILE A 97 7.47 9.03 -9.81
C ILE A 97 7.86 9.85 -11.05
N PRO A 98 8.71 9.33 -11.93
CA PRO A 98 9.07 10.01 -13.17
C PRO A 98 7.81 10.31 -14.00
N LYS A 99 7.72 11.55 -14.50
CA LYS A 99 6.63 11.91 -15.42
C LYS A 99 6.75 11.12 -16.72
N ASN A 100 5.60 10.71 -17.25
CA ASN A 100 5.55 10.02 -18.54
C ASN A 100 6.25 10.85 -19.61
N SER A 101 7.27 10.26 -20.22
CA SER A 101 8.05 10.87 -21.30
C SER A 101 8.44 9.78 -22.30
N LYS A 102 8.80 10.19 -23.51
CA LYS A 102 9.28 9.25 -24.53
C LYS A 102 10.52 8.46 -24.09
N SER A 103 11.33 9.02 -23.18
CA SER A 103 12.56 8.39 -22.69
C SER A 103 12.32 7.20 -21.75
N ILE A 104 11.14 7.09 -21.16
CA ILE A 104 10.77 5.96 -20.27
C ILE A 104 9.87 4.93 -20.95
N LEU A 105 9.43 5.23 -22.19
CA LEU A 105 8.71 4.26 -23.01
C LEU A 105 9.72 3.40 -23.76
N THR A 106 9.40 2.14 -23.95
CA THR A 106 10.21 1.19 -24.70
C THR A 106 9.55 0.85 -26.03
N ASP A 107 10.38 0.66 -27.07
CA ASP A 107 9.95 0.13 -28.36
C ASP A 107 10.10 -1.41 -28.41
N HIS A 108 10.54 -2.03 -27.31
CA HIS A 108 10.69 -3.47 -27.20
C HIS A 108 9.38 -4.16 -26.83
N TYR A 109 9.32 -5.46 -27.07
CA TYR A 109 8.18 -6.29 -26.66
C TYR A 109 8.07 -6.29 -25.14
N GLY A 110 6.85 -6.17 -24.64
CA GLY A 110 6.50 -6.29 -23.21
C GLY A 110 5.70 -7.57 -22.94
N PHE A 111 5.46 -7.84 -21.68
CA PHE A 111 4.53 -8.88 -21.29
C PHE A 111 3.11 -8.52 -21.73
N VAL A 112 2.35 -9.52 -22.15
CA VAL A 112 0.90 -9.39 -22.29
C VAL A 112 0.32 -9.11 -20.90
N THR A 113 -0.45 -8.04 -20.77
CA THR A 113 -0.97 -7.55 -19.48
C THR A 113 -1.80 -8.59 -18.74
N ASP A 114 -2.62 -9.38 -19.47
CA ASP A 114 -3.44 -10.43 -18.89
C ASP A 114 -2.58 -11.54 -18.27
N TYR A 115 -1.48 -11.92 -18.95
CA TYR A 115 -0.53 -12.88 -18.40
C TYR A 115 0.17 -12.34 -17.13
N ALA A 116 0.59 -11.08 -17.16
CA ALA A 116 1.21 -10.44 -16.00
C ALA A 116 0.23 -10.38 -14.81
N ALA A 117 -1.04 -10.07 -15.06
CA ALA A 117 -2.08 -10.04 -14.03
C ALA A 117 -2.28 -11.41 -13.37
N GLU A 118 -2.36 -12.49 -14.16
CA GLU A 118 -2.48 -13.86 -13.63
C GLU A 118 -1.22 -14.30 -12.87
N ALA A 119 -0.03 -13.93 -13.36
CA ALA A 119 1.22 -14.20 -12.65
C ALA A 119 1.23 -13.50 -11.28
N PHE A 120 0.85 -12.23 -11.20
CA PHE A 120 0.76 -11.50 -9.92
C PHE A 120 -0.31 -12.10 -9.00
N ARG A 121 -1.43 -12.54 -9.55
CA ARG A 121 -2.48 -13.22 -8.79
C ARG A 121 -1.98 -14.55 -8.19
N ALA A 122 -1.20 -15.31 -8.94
CA ALA A 122 -0.55 -16.53 -8.43
C ALA A 122 0.45 -16.21 -7.32
N LEU A 123 1.29 -15.18 -7.49
CA LEU A 123 2.27 -14.73 -6.50
C LEU A 123 1.61 -14.21 -5.21
N ARG A 124 0.41 -13.66 -5.26
CA ARG A 124 -0.33 -13.23 -4.06
C ARG A 124 -0.54 -14.36 -3.05
N LYS A 125 -0.73 -15.58 -3.53
CA LYS A 125 -0.94 -16.78 -2.69
C LYS A 125 0.31 -17.24 -1.96
N GLN A 126 1.50 -16.77 -2.40
CA GLN A 126 2.75 -17.09 -1.72
C GLN A 126 2.91 -16.21 -0.47
N ASN A 127 3.32 -16.82 0.62
CA ASN A 127 3.68 -16.08 1.84
C ASN A 127 5.19 -15.85 1.88
N ARG A 128 5.61 -14.58 1.96
CA ARG A 128 7.01 -14.17 2.19
C ARG A 128 7.09 -13.18 3.37
N PHE A 129 6.12 -13.26 4.27
CA PHE A 129 6.02 -12.35 5.41
C PHE A 129 7.21 -12.49 6.36
N ASP A 130 7.72 -13.72 6.48
CA ASP A 130 8.81 -14.06 7.39
C ASP A 130 10.20 -13.97 6.73
N ALA A 131 10.30 -13.39 5.53
CA ALA A 131 11.56 -13.29 4.79
C ALA A 131 12.67 -12.52 5.53
N LEU A 132 12.30 -11.66 6.50
CA LEU A 132 13.26 -10.92 7.32
C LEU A 132 13.83 -11.73 8.47
N GLU A 133 13.20 -12.85 8.85
CA GLU A 133 13.57 -13.61 10.04
C GLU A 133 14.97 -14.20 9.91
N GLY A 134 15.74 -14.09 10.97
CA GLY A 134 17.13 -14.55 11.01
C GLY A 134 18.13 -13.68 10.24
N GLN A 135 17.67 -12.71 9.42
CA GLN A 135 18.56 -11.83 8.64
C GLN A 135 18.55 -10.38 9.15
N PHE A 136 17.38 -9.86 9.50
CA PHE A 136 17.20 -8.50 10.00
C PHE A 136 16.29 -8.48 11.21
N ARG A 137 16.55 -7.55 12.12
CA ARG A 137 15.72 -7.28 13.29
C ARG A 137 15.23 -5.84 13.21
N LEU A 138 13.92 -5.66 13.28
CA LEU A 138 13.33 -4.33 13.40
C LEU A 138 13.67 -3.76 14.79
N GLY A 139 13.87 -2.45 14.86
CA GLY A 139 14.12 -1.76 16.13
C GLY A 139 12.97 -1.95 17.13
N SER A 140 13.25 -1.88 18.42
CA SER A 140 12.27 -2.10 19.49
C SER A 140 11.10 -1.11 19.49
N HIS A 141 11.26 0.02 18.80
CA HIS A 141 10.21 1.03 18.62
C HIS A 141 9.27 0.73 17.44
N VAL A 142 9.59 -0.28 16.62
CA VAL A 142 8.78 -0.68 15.44
C VAL A 142 7.94 -1.90 15.82
N GLU A 143 6.74 -1.64 16.29
CA GLU A 143 5.85 -2.68 16.81
C GLU A 143 4.47 -2.65 16.14
N GLY A 144 3.69 -3.70 16.34
CA GLY A 144 2.29 -3.78 15.95
C GLY A 144 2.07 -3.51 14.46
N ARG A 145 1.32 -2.43 14.16
CA ARG A 145 0.95 -2.05 12.79
C ARG A 145 2.14 -1.64 11.93
N ASP A 146 3.14 -1.01 12.54
CA ASP A 146 4.33 -0.58 11.81
C ASP A 146 5.11 -1.78 11.32
N ALA A 147 5.39 -2.73 12.20
CA ALA A 147 6.05 -3.98 11.83
C ALA A 147 5.26 -4.78 10.78
N ASN A 148 3.94 -4.87 10.94
CA ASN A 148 3.06 -5.53 9.96
C ASN A 148 3.09 -4.84 8.60
N GLY A 149 2.99 -3.51 8.56
CA GLY A 149 3.04 -2.73 7.33
C GLY A 149 4.35 -2.95 6.58
N ILE A 150 5.48 -2.85 7.30
CA ILE A 150 6.81 -3.09 6.75
C ILE A 150 6.94 -4.52 6.20
N LYS A 151 6.62 -5.54 7.00
CA LYS A 151 6.72 -6.95 6.58
C LYS A 151 5.84 -7.27 5.35
N ARG A 152 4.62 -6.73 5.30
CA ARG A 152 3.72 -6.89 4.14
C ARG A 152 4.28 -6.22 2.90
N THR A 153 4.84 -5.03 3.03
CA THR A 153 5.46 -4.30 1.92
C THR A 153 6.68 -5.04 1.40
N VAL A 154 7.58 -5.50 2.30
CA VAL A 154 8.73 -6.34 1.91
C VAL A 154 8.28 -7.59 1.19
N SER A 155 7.28 -8.31 1.72
CA SER A 155 6.73 -9.50 1.07
C SER A 155 6.20 -9.20 -0.34
N GLY A 156 5.54 -8.05 -0.53
CA GLY A 156 5.07 -7.60 -1.84
C GLY A 156 6.22 -7.31 -2.81
N LEU A 157 7.21 -6.54 -2.37
CA LEU A 157 8.39 -6.20 -3.17
C LEU A 157 9.18 -7.45 -3.59
N LEU A 158 9.38 -8.39 -2.69
CA LEU A 158 10.06 -9.65 -3.00
C LEU A 158 9.32 -10.49 -4.06
N LYS A 159 7.99 -10.48 -4.04
CA LYS A 159 7.19 -11.17 -5.06
C LYS A 159 7.31 -10.53 -6.43
N LEU A 160 7.40 -9.20 -6.47
CA LEU A 160 7.51 -8.45 -7.72
C LEU A 160 8.91 -8.50 -8.32
N LEU A 161 9.94 -8.30 -7.48
CA LEU A 161 11.33 -8.16 -7.93
C LEU A 161 12.04 -9.50 -8.03
N PHE A 162 11.70 -10.45 -7.16
CA PHE A 162 12.32 -11.77 -7.05
C PHE A 162 11.27 -12.88 -7.06
N PRO A 163 10.45 -13.01 -8.13
CA PRO A 163 9.35 -13.99 -8.17
C PRO A 163 9.83 -15.43 -8.00
N HIS A 164 11.05 -15.73 -8.39
CA HIS A 164 11.70 -17.04 -8.24
C HIS A 164 12.07 -17.41 -6.80
N GLY A 165 12.04 -16.43 -5.87
CA GLY A 165 12.26 -16.70 -4.44
C GLY A 165 13.71 -16.58 -3.98
N GLU A 166 14.65 -16.36 -4.89
CA GLU A 166 16.06 -16.20 -4.58
C GLU A 166 16.42 -14.70 -4.57
N GLN A 167 16.72 -14.18 -3.41
CA GLN A 167 17.23 -12.83 -3.21
C GLN A 167 18.45 -12.85 -2.29
N THR A 168 19.40 -12.02 -2.59
CA THR A 168 20.58 -11.78 -1.74
C THR A 168 20.18 -10.99 -0.48
N LYS A 169 21.07 -10.98 0.51
CA LYS A 169 20.86 -10.18 1.72
C LYS A 169 20.79 -8.68 1.44
N ASP A 170 21.54 -8.19 0.47
CA ASP A 170 21.54 -6.77 0.08
C ASP A 170 20.27 -6.38 -0.67
N GLU A 171 19.75 -7.23 -1.53
CA GLU A 171 18.44 -7.05 -2.17
C GLU A 171 17.30 -7.06 -1.16
N LEU A 172 17.36 -7.97 -0.18
CA LEU A 172 16.40 -7.98 0.92
C LEU A 172 16.49 -6.69 1.77
N ARG A 173 17.71 -6.19 2.02
CA ARG A 173 17.94 -4.91 2.69
C ARG A 173 17.31 -3.74 1.91
N MET A 174 17.52 -3.68 0.61
CA MET A 174 16.92 -2.66 -0.27
C MET A 174 15.39 -2.66 -0.15
N CYS A 175 14.76 -3.83 -0.20
CA CYS A 175 13.31 -3.95 -0.01
C CYS A 175 12.86 -3.50 1.39
N LEU A 176 13.64 -3.81 2.42
CA LEU A 176 13.36 -3.40 3.80
C LEU A 176 13.47 -1.89 3.97
N GLU A 177 14.52 -1.25 3.47
CA GLU A 177 14.73 0.20 3.55
C GLU A 177 13.60 0.96 2.84
N LEU A 178 13.20 0.51 1.65
CA LEU A 178 12.07 1.10 0.93
C LEU A 178 10.75 0.94 1.71
N ALA A 179 10.50 -0.23 2.29
CA ALA A 179 9.31 -0.49 3.07
C ALA A 179 9.26 0.35 4.35
N MET A 180 10.39 0.51 5.03
CA MET A 180 10.54 1.35 6.21
C MET A 180 10.30 2.82 5.88
N GLU A 181 10.88 3.32 4.79
CA GLU A 181 10.68 4.71 4.35
C GLU A 181 9.21 4.98 3.99
N GLY A 182 8.57 4.12 3.21
CA GLY A 182 7.16 4.27 2.87
C GLY A 182 6.24 4.25 4.11
N ARG A 183 6.58 3.43 5.12
CA ARG A 183 5.84 3.42 6.39
C ARG A 183 6.15 4.63 7.26
N ARG A 184 7.40 5.12 7.29
CA ARG A 184 7.79 6.34 8.01
C ARG A 184 6.99 7.55 7.52
N ARG A 185 6.74 7.63 6.21
CA ARG A 185 5.94 8.71 5.59
C ARG A 185 4.46 8.66 5.95
N VAL A 186 3.97 7.55 6.47
CA VAL A 186 2.60 7.43 7.01
C VAL A 186 2.51 8.02 8.42
N LYS A 187 3.61 8.05 9.15
CA LYS A 187 3.71 8.54 10.54
C LYS A 187 4.14 9.99 10.59
#